data_8b226fe46ef900211ecc78be320be745
#
_entry.id   8b226fe46ef900211ecc78be320be745
#
_cell.length_a   1.000
_cell.length_b   1.000
_cell.length_c   1.000
_cell.angle_alpha   90.00
_cell.angle_beta   90.00
_cell.angle_gamma   90.00
#
_symmetry.space_group_name_H-M   'P 1'
#
loop_
_entity.id
_entity.type
_entity.pdbx_description
1 polymer ?
#
loop_
_entity_poly.entity_id
_entity_poly.type
_entity_poly.pdbx_seq_one_letter_code
_entity_poly.pdbx_strand_id
1 'polypeptide(L)'
;VWYPSVLIAVLAGLMSCSGPNVKLDPESQGFYEYARLIMTEDEHDIFKHLADKQERMRFIQDFWDKRDPDPDTEMNEFREEFYRRIDYANARFHQGPPGWKTERGRMYIYFGAPDKTEEWFPMQTQDEMDAGVSVQARVRGILRWTYYRYGMAVDFYDRRGDGTYVIDDPLNQIWGDYFDALEFAKLGLDFANKERLQEFKFIDLGLVYDKAARTFFVTVPVEGFTFYEEEGELQADFVFTFMLYLQNGGKVDEFQETRHLAITEEELVKLDELRFSMEYDLQRGRYYVDVTVDIKPDVGKTRKIFKIRQ
;
A
#
# COMPACT_ATOMS: atom_id res chain seq x y z
N VAL A 1 17.75 9.42 70.33
CA VAL A 1 16.73 10.07 69.46
C VAL A 1 16.88 9.35 68.11
N TRP A 2 15.96 8.44 67.85
CA TRP A 2 15.88 7.68 66.56
C TRP A 2 14.95 8.36 65.61
N TYR A 3 15.40 8.64 64.41
CA TYR A 3 14.52 9.05 63.30
C TYR A 3 14.29 7.83 62.35
N PRO A 4 13.06 7.47 62.03
CA PRO A 4 12.80 6.46 61.00
C PRO A 4 12.81 7.11 59.62
N SER A 5 13.70 6.61 58.75
CA SER A 5 13.75 6.97 57.31
C SER A 5 12.55 6.37 56.59
N VAL A 6 11.68 7.21 56.09
CA VAL A 6 10.55 6.81 55.20
C VAL A 6 11.11 6.61 53.81
N LEU A 7 11.18 5.37 53.37
CA LEU A 7 11.49 4.99 51.99
C LEU A 7 10.22 5.16 51.16
N ILE A 8 10.14 6.24 50.35
CA ILE A 8 9.10 6.40 49.34
C ILE A 8 9.52 5.58 48.12
N ALA A 9 8.90 4.41 47.93
CA ALA A 9 9.01 3.63 46.72
C ALA A 9 8.18 4.30 45.61
N VAL A 10 8.86 4.98 44.68
CA VAL A 10 8.25 5.45 43.42
C VAL A 10 8.04 4.25 42.51
N LEU A 11 6.82 3.71 42.50
CA LEU A 11 6.39 2.77 41.45
C LEU A 11 6.23 3.56 40.15
N ALA A 12 7.29 3.59 39.34
CA ALA A 12 7.18 3.97 37.94
C ALA A 12 6.37 2.91 37.19
N GLY A 13 5.08 3.14 37.05
CA GLY A 13 4.23 2.34 36.19
C GLY A 13 4.69 2.48 34.76
N LEU A 14 5.37 1.46 34.25
CA LEU A 14 5.55 1.28 32.82
C LEU A 14 4.16 1.04 32.22
N MET A 15 3.48 2.12 31.80
CA MET A 15 2.37 2.00 30.88
C MET A 15 2.92 1.47 29.57
N SER A 16 2.92 0.15 29.43
CA SER A 16 3.02 -0.51 28.15
C SER A 16 1.83 -0.05 27.31
N CYS A 17 2.09 0.76 26.30
CA CYS A 17 1.11 1.11 25.27
C CYS A 17 0.90 -0.09 24.35
N SER A 18 0.36 -1.19 24.88
CA SER A 18 -0.33 -2.17 24.07
C SER A 18 -1.74 -1.62 23.86
N GLY A 19 -1.99 -1.08 22.68
CA GLY A 19 -3.35 -0.76 22.24
C GLY A 19 -4.24 -2.00 22.42
N PRO A 20 -5.55 -1.82 22.57
CA PRO A 20 -6.46 -2.93 22.81
C PRO A 20 -6.32 -3.95 21.69
N ASN A 21 -5.92 -5.17 22.02
CA ASN A 21 -5.94 -6.31 21.10
C ASN A 21 -7.42 -6.64 20.83
N VAL A 22 -8.02 -5.94 19.88
CA VAL A 22 -9.41 -6.17 19.48
C VAL A 22 -9.45 -7.58 18.87
N LYS A 23 -10.19 -8.48 19.52
CA LYS A 23 -10.40 -9.83 18.96
C LYS A 23 -11.25 -9.69 17.70
N LEU A 24 -10.65 -9.96 16.55
CA LEU A 24 -11.34 -9.91 15.27
C LEU A 24 -12.39 -11.04 15.21
N ASP A 25 -13.53 -10.73 14.62
CA ASP A 25 -14.50 -11.74 14.20
C ASP A 25 -13.93 -12.57 13.02
N PRO A 26 -14.48 -13.77 12.74
CA PRO A 26 -13.91 -14.67 11.74
C PRO A 26 -13.78 -14.05 10.34
N GLU A 27 -14.73 -13.21 9.95
CA GLU A 27 -14.74 -12.55 8.63
C GLU A 27 -13.65 -11.49 8.53
N SER A 28 -13.55 -10.61 9.52
CA SER A 28 -12.48 -9.62 9.64
C SER A 28 -11.10 -10.27 9.73
N GLN A 29 -11.01 -11.41 10.42
CA GLN A 29 -9.77 -12.16 10.52
C GLN A 29 -9.35 -12.78 9.19
N GLY A 30 -10.31 -13.39 8.46
CA GLY A 30 -10.05 -13.97 7.14
C GLY A 30 -9.60 -12.92 6.13
N PHE A 31 -10.24 -11.74 6.11
CA PHE A 31 -9.81 -10.62 5.30
C PHE A 31 -8.39 -10.18 5.68
N TYR A 32 -8.16 -9.88 6.95
CA TYR A 32 -6.90 -9.34 7.43
C TYR A 32 -5.71 -10.29 7.23
N GLU A 33 -5.94 -11.59 7.29
CA GLU A 33 -4.89 -12.59 7.08
C GLU A 33 -4.15 -12.37 5.75
N TYR A 34 -4.88 -12.08 4.69
CA TYR A 34 -4.30 -11.88 3.36
C TYR A 34 -4.13 -10.41 3.00
N ALA A 35 -5.16 -9.60 3.23
CA ALA A 35 -5.16 -8.19 2.79
C ALA A 35 -4.02 -7.36 3.39
N ARG A 36 -3.51 -7.72 4.58
CA ARG A 36 -2.33 -7.09 5.18
C ARG A 36 -1.07 -7.12 4.29
N LEU A 37 -1.02 -8.01 3.29
CA LEU A 37 0.08 -8.05 2.32
C LEU A 37 0.09 -6.80 1.42
N ILE A 38 -1.11 -6.27 1.13
CA ILE A 38 -1.32 -5.15 0.23
C ILE A 38 -1.86 -3.90 0.92
N MET A 39 -2.03 -3.93 2.23
CA MET A 39 -2.35 -2.75 3.03
C MET A 39 -1.14 -1.82 3.12
N THR A 40 -1.40 -0.52 3.08
CA THR A 40 -0.43 0.48 3.54
C THR A 40 -0.30 0.43 5.07
N GLU A 41 0.75 1.04 5.63
CA GLU A 41 0.91 1.11 7.09
C GLU A 41 -0.28 1.81 7.76
N ASP A 42 -0.80 2.86 7.14
CA ASP A 42 -1.92 3.62 7.67
C ASP A 42 -3.24 2.82 7.61
N GLU A 43 -3.49 2.09 6.53
CA GLU A 43 -4.64 1.17 6.44
C GLU A 43 -4.57 0.07 7.52
N HIS A 44 -3.38 -0.47 7.72
CA HIS A 44 -3.14 -1.47 8.74
C HIS A 44 -3.41 -0.92 10.14
N ASP A 45 -2.94 0.29 10.43
CA ASP A 45 -3.17 0.95 11.71
C ASP A 45 -4.65 1.29 11.91
N ILE A 46 -5.33 1.82 10.91
CA ILE A 46 -6.77 2.09 10.96
C ILE A 46 -7.52 0.80 11.28
N PHE A 47 -7.32 -0.26 10.48
CA PHE A 47 -8.06 -1.52 10.66
C PHE A 47 -7.90 -2.13 12.03
N LYS A 48 -6.70 -2.09 12.60
CA LYS A 48 -6.42 -2.62 13.95
C LYS A 48 -7.16 -1.89 15.07
N HIS A 49 -7.48 -0.63 14.87
CA HIS A 49 -8.15 0.19 15.88
C HIS A 49 -9.68 0.24 15.72
N LEU A 50 -10.23 -0.33 14.64
CA LEU A 50 -11.68 -0.47 14.48
C LEU A 50 -12.24 -1.50 15.46
N ALA A 51 -12.91 -1.04 16.50
CA ALA A 51 -13.47 -1.92 17.53
C ALA A 51 -14.80 -2.56 17.12
N ASP A 52 -15.61 -1.83 16.35
CA ASP A 52 -16.93 -2.26 15.90
C ASP A 52 -16.87 -3.13 14.65
N LYS A 53 -17.68 -4.21 14.61
CA LYS A 53 -17.73 -5.11 13.45
C LYS A 53 -18.25 -4.40 12.19
N GLN A 54 -19.26 -3.54 12.33
CA GLN A 54 -19.84 -2.86 11.17
C GLN A 54 -18.85 -1.88 10.55
N GLU A 55 -18.06 -1.18 11.39
CA GLU A 55 -16.99 -0.32 10.91
C GLU A 55 -15.92 -1.11 10.16
N ARG A 56 -15.53 -2.30 10.68
CA ARG A 56 -14.60 -3.19 9.96
C ARG A 56 -15.16 -3.65 8.62
N MET A 57 -16.44 -4.00 8.56
CA MET A 57 -17.09 -4.42 7.31
C MET A 57 -17.12 -3.29 6.27
N ARG A 58 -17.40 -2.05 6.70
CA ARG A 58 -17.33 -0.88 5.82
C ARG A 58 -15.91 -0.65 5.33
N PHE A 59 -14.93 -0.72 6.23
CA PHE A 59 -13.51 -0.61 5.83
C PHE A 59 -13.12 -1.67 4.80
N ILE A 60 -13.55 -2.92 4.97
CA ILE A 60 -13.28 -4.02 4.02
C ILE A 60 -13.89 -3.71 2.65
N GLN A 61 -15.12 -3.21 2.62
CA GLN A 61 -15.75 -2.77 1.38
C GLN A 61 -14.96 -1.63 0.73
N ASP A 62 -14.74 -0.54 1.46
CA ASP A 62 -13.99 0.63 1.00
C ASP A 62 -12.58 0.26 0.52
N PHE A 63 -11.94 -0.73 1.18
CA PHE A 63 -10.61 -1.22 0.81
C PHE A 63 -10.58 -1.85 -0.58
N TRP A 64 -11.59 -2.65 -0.92
CA TRP A 64 -11.71 -3.26 -2.24
C TRP A 64 -12.20 -2.27 -3.28
N ASP A 65 -13.21 -1.45 -2.97
CA ASP A 65 -13.78 -0.47 -3.90
C ASP A 65 -12.72 0.54 -4.39
N LYS A 66 -11.79 0.92 -3.52
CA LYS A 66 -10.67 1.81 -3.89
C LYS A 66 -9.64 1.18 -4.82
N ARG A 67 -9.60 -0.15 -4.87
CA ARG A 67 -8.69 -0.93 -5.70
C ARG A 67 -9.38 -1.52 -6.92
N ASP A 68 -10.65 -1.19 -7.12
CA ASP A 68 -11.42 -1.65 -8.26
C ASP A 68 -10.97 -0.93 -9.54
N PRO A 69 -10.43 -1.65 -10.53
CA PRO A 69 -9.96 -1.03 -11.77
C PRO A 69 -11.10 -0.61 -12.70
N ASP A 70 -12.30 -1.20 -12.55
CA ASP A 70 -13.46 -0.90 -13.37
C ASP A 70 -14.75 -0.91 -12.53
N PRO A 71 -15.04 0.22 -11.83
CA PRO A 71 -16.22 0.33 -10.97
C PRO A 71 -17.56 0.18 -11.69
N ASP A 72 -17.57 0.18 -13.03
CA ASP A 72 -18.79 0.00 -13.83
C ASP A 72 -19.17 -1.47 -13.99
N THR A 73 -18.27 -2.42 -13.59
CA THR A 73 -18.57 -3.85 -13.57
C THR A 73 -19.09 -4.29 -12.19
N GLU A 74 -19.86 -5.39 -12.15
CA GLU A 74 -20.31 -5.97 -10.86
C GLU A 74 -19.19 -6.65 -10.08
N MET A 75 -18.08 -6.93 -10.71
CA MET A 75 -16.97 -7.73 -10.20
C MET A 75 -15.74 -6.86 -10.02
N ASN A 76 -15.14 -6.91 -8.85
CA ASN A 76 -13.88 -6.24 -8.61
C ASN A 76 -12.73 -7.15 -9.07
N GLU A 77 -12.17 -6.88 -10.25
CA GLU A 77 -11.16 -7.70 -10.91
C GLU A 77 -9.86 -7.76 -10.09
N PHE A 78 -9.51 -6.69 -9.39
CA PHE A 78 -8.35 -6.69 -8.52
C PHE A 78 -8.51 -7.68 -7.38
N ARG A 79 -9.66 -7.67 -6.71
CA ARG A 79 -9.97 -8.58 -5.60
C ARG A 79 -9.92 -10.03 -6.06
N GLU A 80 -10.57 -10.34 -7.18
CA GLU A 80 -10.61 -11.70 -7.75
C GLU A 80 -9.19 -12.20 -8.09
N GLU A 81 -8.41 -11.37 -8.77
CA GLU A 81 -7.03 -11.70 -9.13
C GLU A 81 -6.15 -11.86 -7.89
N PHE A 82 -6.31 -11.00 -6.87
CA PHE A 82 -5.56 -11.10 -5.63
C PHE A 82 -5.79 -12.46 -4.94
N TYR A 83 -7.05 -12.88 -4.79
CA TYR A 83 -7.34 -14.18 -4.19
C TYR A 83 -6.89 -15.35 -5.08
N ARG A 84 -7.03 -15.24 -6.39
CA ARG A 84 -6.50 -16.23 -7.33
C ARG A 84 -4.98 -16.42 -7.17
N ARG A 85 -4.24 -15.34 -6.96
CA ARG A 85 -2.80 -15.41 -6.70
C ARG A 85 -2.47 -16.03 -5.34
N ILE A 86 -3.26 -15.78 -4.32
CA ILE A 86 -3.14 -16.45 -3.01
C ILE A 86 -3.31 -17.96 -3.16
N ASP A 87 -4.36 -18.39 -3.86
CA ASP A 87 -4.64 -19.80 -4.09
C ASP A 87 -3.52 -20.46 -4.90
N TYR A 88 -3.06 -19.80 -5.96
CA TYR A 88 -1.93 -20.28 -6.74
C TYR A 88 -0.65 -20.41 -5.89
N ALA A 89 -0.34 -19.40 -5.09
CA ALA A 89 0.83 -19.42 -4.21
C ALA A 89 0.74 -20.58 -3.22
N ASN A 90 -0.43 -20.81 -2.63
CA ASN A 90 -0.67 -21.92 -1.70
C ASN A 90 -0.52 -23.28 -2.38
N ALA A 91 -1.01 -23.43 -3.59
CA ALA A 91 -0.91 -24.68 -4.36
C ALA A 91 0.53 -24.95 -4.83
N ARG A 92 1.29 -23.91 -5.19
CA ARG A 92 2.55 -24.08 -5.91
C ARG A 92 3.81 -23.90 -5.05
N PHE A 93 3.77 -23.03 -4.04
CA PHE A 93 4.96 -22.63 -3.29
C PHE A 93 4.95 -23.08 -1.82
N HIS A 94 4.08 -24.00 -1.44
CA HIS A 94 4.06 -24.54 -0.08
C HIS A 94 5.32 -25.40 0.17
N GLN A 95 6.06 -25.08 1.22
CA GLN A 95 7.31 -25.74 1.59
C GLN A 95 7.46 -25.75 3.13
N GLY A 96 6.49 -26.36 3.80
CA GLY A 96 6.34 -26.29 5.26
C GLY A 96 5.31 -25.22 5.64
N PRO A 97 5.59 -23.90 5.55
CA PRO A 97 4.57 -22.88 5.71
C PRO A 97 3.62 -22.83 4.50
N PRO A 98 2.39 -22.28 4.66
CA PRO A 98 1.51 -21.98 3.54
C PRO A 98 2.22 -21.17 2.45
N GLY A 99 1.93 -21.44 1.19
CA GLY A 99 2.66 -20.85 0.05
C GLY A 99 2.67 -19.33 0.05
N TRP A 100 1.57 -18.68 0.45
CA TRP A 100 1.49 -17.22 0.54
C TRP A 100 2.46 -16.59 1.57
N LYS A 101 2.98 -17.39 2.51
CA LYS A 101 3.98 -16.94 3.51
C LYS A 101 5.41 -17.08 3.01
N THR A 102 5.64 -17.83 1.95
CA THR A 102 6.98 -17.99 1.35
C THR A 102 7.37 -16.74 0.57
N GLU A 103 8.66 -16.55 0.34
CA GLU A 103 9.14 -15.39 -0.43
C GLU A 103 8.69 -15.46 -1.88
N ARG A 104 8.76 -16.64 -2.52
CA ARG A 104 8.20 -16.85 -3.86
C ARG A 104 6.70 -16.57 -3.92
N GLY A 105 5.96 -17.03 -2.91
CA GLY A 105 4.53 -16.78 -2.82
C GLY A 105 4.20 -15.30 -2.73
N ARG A 106 4.90 -14.57 -1.88
CA ARG A 106 4.73 -13.12 -1.74
C ARG A 106 5.05 -12.38 -3.04
N MET A 107 6.19 -12.72 -3.67
CA MET A 107 6.54 -12.13 -4.97
C MET A 107 5.47 -12.38 -6.04
N TYR A 108 4.94 -13.61 -6.09
CA TYR A 108 3.88 -13.94 -7.02
C TYR A 108 2.57 -13.19 -6.71
N ILE A 109 2.23 -13.03 -5.43
CA ILE A 109 1.02 -12.29 -5.03
C ILE A 109 1.15 -10.82 -5.44
N TYR A 110 2.29 -10.20 -5.22
CA TYR A 110 2.51 -8.79 -5.54
C TYR A 110 2.60 -8.54 -7.05
N PHE A 111 3.40 -9.30 -7.76
CA PHE A 111 3.79 -9.01 -9.13
C PHE A 111 3.19 -9.95 -10.18
N GLY A 112 2.47 -10.99 -9.74
CA GLY A 112 1.93 -11.99 -10.64
C GLY A 112 2.98 -12.98 -11.15
N ALA A 113 2.69 -13.61 -12.31
CA ALA A 113 3.62 -14.49 -12.96
C ALA A 113 4.81 -13.71 -13.51
N PRO A 114 6.06 -14.18 -13.33
CA PRO A 114 7.22 -13.57 -13.96
C PRO A 114 7.13 -13.69 -15.48
N ASP A 115 7.64 -12.68 -16.19
CA ASP A 115 7.74 -12.69 -17.65
C ASP A 115 8.74 -13.73 -18.14
N LYS A 116 9.83 -13.96 -17.34
CA LYS A 116 10.85 -14.96 -17.62
C LYS A 116 11.27 -15.67 -16.35
N THR A 117 11.46 -16.99 -16.45
CA THR A 117 11.98 -17.83 -15.38
C THR A 117 13.20 -18.56 -15.88
N GLU A 118 14.30 -18.49 -15.14
CA GLU A 118 15.54 -19.19 -15.41
C GLU A 118 15.97 -19.96 -14.17
N GLU A 119 16.34 -21.21 -14.31
CA GLU A 119 16.82 -22.05 -13.21
C GLU A 119 18.14 -22.68 -13.60
N TRP A 120 19.10 -22.64 -12.71
CA TRP A 120 20.39 -23.31 -12.88
C TRP A 120 20.92 -23.86 -11.57
N PHE A 121 21.73 -24.90 -11.71
CA PHE A 121 22.31 -25.62 -10.59
C PHE A 121 23.83 -25.41 -10.63
N PRO A 122 24.42 -24.63 -9.72
CA PRO A 122 25.85 -24.40 -9.68
C PRO A 122 26.61 -25.73 -9.48
N MET A 123 27.45 -26.08 -10.45
CA MET A 123 28.34 -27.22 -10.32
C MET A 123 29.63 -26.83 -9.58
N GLN A 124 30.25 -27.79 -8.89
CA GLN A 124 31.53 -27.61 -8.27
C GLN A 124 32.64 -27.54 -9.34
N THR A 125 33.41 -26.46 -9.32
CA THR A 125 34.63 -26.38 -10.13
C THR A 125 35.75 -27.18 -9.50
N GLN A 126 36.74 -27.65 -10.31
CA GLN A 126 37.89 -28.41 -9.80
C GLN A 126 38.68 -27.58 -8.77
N ASP A 127 38.89 -26.29 -9.03
CA ASP A 127 39.60 -25.38 -8.14
C ASP A 127 38.93 -25.23 -6.77
N GLU A 128 37.61 -25.27 -6.70
CA GLU A 128 36.85 -25.23 -5.45
C GLU A 128 36.92 -26.58 -4.69
N MET A 129 37.01 -27.70 -5.42
CA MET A 129 37.25 -29.02 -4.82
C MET A 129 38.63 -29.08 -4.20
N ASP A 130 39.63 -28.57 -4.90
CA ASP A 130 41.05 -28.55 -4.44
C ASP A 130 41.25 -27.56 -3.29
N ALA A 131 40.47 -26.48 -3.23
CA ALA A 131 40.46 -25.53 -2.11
C ALA A 131 39.74 -26.03 -0.86
N GLY A 132 39.12 -27.21 -0.89
CA GLY A 132 38.42 -27.80 0.27
C GLY A 132 37.15 -27.07 0.66
N VAL A 133 36.53 -26.34 -0.28
CA VAL A 133 35.27 -25.64 -0.03
C VAL A 133 34.16 -26.63 0.28
N SER A 134 33.59 -26.53 1.47
CA SER A 134 32.56 -27.44 1.95
C SER A 134 31.33 -27.41 1.08
N VAL A 135 30.87 -28.58 0.65
CA VAL A 135 29.60 -28.75 -0.10
C VAL A 135 28.41 -28.22 0.66
N GLN A 136 28.48 -28.11 2.00
CA GLN A 136 27.42 -27.60 2.86
C GLN A 136 27.25 -26.07 2.79
N ALA A 137 28.25 -25.34 2.31
CA ALA A 137 28.20 -23.89 2.15
C ALA A 137 27.59 -23.45 0.80
N ARG A 138 27.10 -24.39 0.00
CA ARG A 138 26.71 -24.13 -1.39
C ARG A 138 25.22 -24.00 -1.58
N VAL A 139 24.91 -23.06 -2.44
CA VAL A 139 23.61 -22.97 -3.10
C VAL A 139 23.43 -24.18 -4.02
N ARG A 140 22.34 -24.91 -3.85
CA ARG A 140 22.02 -26.13 -4.65
C ARG A 140 21.27 -25.80 -5.93
N GLY A 141 20.50 -24.70 -5.92
CA GLY A 141 19.77 -24.20 -7.07
C GLY A 141 19.58 -22.69 -6.99
N ILE A 142 19.57 -22.04 -8.14
CA ILE A 142 19.27 -20.63 -8.27
C ILE A 142 18.09 -20.51 -9.25
N LEU A 143 17.06 -19.80 -8.84
CA LEU A 143 15.88 -19.54 -9.64
C LEU A 143 15.73 -18.03 -9.81
N ARG A 144 15.84 -17.53 -11.04
CA ARG A 144 15.64 -16.12 -11.38
C ARG A 144 14.26 -15.91 -11.96
N TRP A 145 13.55 -14.95 -11.39
CA TRP A 145 12.33 -14.40 -11.94
C TRP A 145 12.58 -13.00 -12.45
N THR A 146 12.24 -12.74 -13.71
CA THR A 146 12.36 -11.43 -14.34
C THR A 146 10.98 -10.86 -14.63
N TYR A 147 10.78 -9.62 -14.24
CA TYR A 147 9.58 -8.83 -14.44
C TYR A 147 9.94 -7.62 -15.30
N TYR A 148 9.73 -7.72 -16.61
CA TYR A 148 10.13 -6.66 -17.54
C TYR A 148 9.40 -5.36 -17.30
N ARG A 149 8.13 -5.44 -16.88
CA ARG A 149 7.30 -4.29 -16.55
C ARG A 149 7.88 -3.41 -15.46
N TYR A 150 8.55 -4.02 -14.49
CA TYR A 150 9.16 -3.31 -13.35
C TYR A 150 10.66 -3.11 -13.52
N GLY A 151 11.25 -3.56 -14.64
CA GLY A 151 12.70 -3.57 -14.81
C GLY A 151 13.44 -4.39 -13.75
N MET A 152 12.77 -5.36 -13.13
CA MET A 152 13.23 -6.07 -11.94
C MET A 152 13.55 -7.53 -12.24
N ALA A 153 14.64 -8.03 -11.66
CA ALA A 153 14.94 -9.46 -11.61
C ALA A 153 15.23 -9.87 -10.15
N VAL A 154 14.66 -10.99 -9.73
CA VAL A 154 14.79 -11.51 -8.36
C VAL A 154 15.36 -12.90 -8.41
N ASP A 155 16.44 -13.11 -7.67
CA ASP A 155 17.09 -14.41 -7.51
C ASP A 155 16.68 -15.08 -6.20
N PHE A 156 16.20 -16.29 -6.33
CA PHE A 156 15.88 -17.17 -5.20
C PHE A 156 16.91 -18.28 -5.12
N TYR A 157 17.38 -18.58 -3.93
CA TYR A 157 18.45 -19.54 -3.67
C TYR A 157 17.95 -20.74 -2.88
N ASP A 158 18.08 -21.92 -3.44
CA ASP A 158 17.92 -23.18 -2.71
C ASP A 158 19.27 -23.60 -2.10
N ARG A 159 19.46 -23.25 -0.82
CA ARG A 159 20.68 -23.57 -0.09
C ARG A 159 20.73 -25.01 0.40
N ARG A 160 19.57 -25.66 0.54
CA ARG A 160 19.45 -27.00 1.12
C ARG A 160 19.30 -28.11 0.07
N GLY A 161 18.88 -27.78 -1.13
CA GLY A 161 18.53 -28.75 -2.17
C GLY A 161 17.19 -29.45 -1.89
N ASP A 162 16.34 -28.84 -1.06
CA ASP A 162 15.01 -29.35 -0.70
C ASP A 162 13.88 -28.62 -1.45
N GLY A 163 14.25 -27.72 -2.38
CA GLY A 163 13.31 -26.88 -3.11
C GLY A 163 12.83 -25.66 -2.34
N THR A 164 13.38 -25.40 -1.14
CA THR A 164 13.08 -24.19 -0.36
C THR A 164 13.91 -23.03 -0.90
N TYR A 165 13.28 -22.22 -1.71
CA TYR A 165 13.88 -21.05 -2.35
C TYR A 165 13.66 -19.80 -1.49
N VAL A 166 14.73 -19.08 -1.15
CA VAL A 166 14.73 -17.82 -0.39
C VAL A 166 15.46 -16.73 -1.16
N ILE A 167 15.04 -15.48 -0.99
CA ILE A 167 15.77 -14.33 -1.52
C ILE A 167 17.03 -14.13 -0.68
N ASP A 168 18.16 -14.01 -1.35
CA ASP A 168 19.44 -13.68 -0.72
C ASP A 168 20.03 -12.47 -1.44
N ASP A 169 19.84 -11.32 -0.86
CA ASP A 169 20.36 -10.05 -1.37
C ASP A 169 21.32 -9.41 -0.36
N PRO A 170 22.58 -9.94 -0.28
CA PRO A 170 23.55 -9.46 0.70
C PRO A 170 23.98 -8.01 0.44
N LEU A 171 23.70 -7.45 -0.73
CA LEU A 171 24.10 -6.11 -1.12
C LEU A 171 22.94 -5.09 -1.11
N ASN A 172 21.74 -5.51 -0.76
CA ASN A 172 20.53 -4.66 -0.72
C ASN A 172 20.24 -3.94 -2.05
N GLN A 173 20.69 -4.48 -3.17
CA GLN A 173 20.57 -3.84 -4.49
C GLN A 173 19.18 -3.98 -5.10
N ILE A 174 18.46 -5.05 -4.75
CA ILE A 174 17.11 -5.33 -5.27
C ILE A 174 16.05 -4.46 -4.56
N TRP A 175 16.35 -4.01 -3.32
CA TRP A 175 15.34 -3.44 -2.45
C TRP A 175 14.83 -2.06 -2.88
N GLY A 176 15.62 -1.23 -3.59
CA GLY A 176 15.17 0.08 -4.07
C GLY A 176 14.02 -0.06 -5.08
N ASP A 177 14.29 -0.69 -6.20
CA ASP A 177 13.28 -0.92 -7.26
C ASP A 177 12.12 -1.80 -6.78
N TYR A 178 12.40 -2.71 -5.83
CA TYR A 178 11.40 -3.57 -5.20
C TYR A 178 10.39 -2.76 -4.37
N PHE A 179 10.85 -1.80 -3.56
CA PHE A 179 9.93 -1.02 -2.71
C PHE A 179 9.00 -0.15 -3.56
N ASP A 180 9.52 0.50 -4.58
CA ASP A 180 8.71 1.31 -5.49
C ASP A 180 7.67 0.44 -6.23
N ALA A 181 8.11 -0.70 -6.76
CA ALA A 181 7.22 -1.65 -7.41
C ALA A 181 6.19 -2.27 -6.42
N LEU A 182 6.59 -2.50 -5.16
CA LEU A 182 5.68 -3.01 -4.13
C LEU A 182 4.59 -2.01 -3.76
N GLU A 183 4.94 -0.74 -3.58
CA GLU A 183 3.94 0.30 -3.30
C GLU A 183 2.95 0.43 -4.48
N PHE A 184 3.46 0.36 -5.71
CA PHE A 184 2.65 0.33 -6.91
C PHE A 184 1.67 -0.87 -6.94
N ALA A 185 2.16 -2.07 -6.62
CA ALA A 185 1.32 -3.27 -6.55
C ALA A 185 0.25 -3.18 -5.44
N LYS A 186 0.59 -2.61 -4.28
CA LYS A 186 -0.35 -2.43 -3.16
C LYS A 186 -1.51 -1.49 -3.49
N LEU A 187 -1.29 -0.52 -4.36
CA LEU A 187 -2.33 0.41 -4.79
C LEU A 187 -3.27 -0.18 -5.86
N GLY A 188 -3.04 -1.41 -6.29
CA GLY A 188 -3.85 -2.07 -7.31
C GLY A 188 -3.56 -1.62 -8.74
N LEU A 189 -2.62 -0.73 -8.94
CA LEU A 189 -2.25 -0.19 -10.26
C LEU A 189 -1.65 -1.24 -11.19
N ASP A 190 -1.19 -2.36 -10.62
CA ASP A 190 -0.67 -3.50 -11.37
C ASP A 190 -1.70 -4.21 -12.25
N PHE A 191 -2.98 -4.07 -11.92
CA PHE A 191 -4.10 -4.72 -12.60
C PHE A 191 -4.79 -3.80 -13.60
N ALA A 192 -4.56 -2.49 -13.51
CA ALA A 192 -5.04 -1.57 -14.51
C ALA A 192 -4.48 -2.00 -15.88
N ASN A 193 -5.34 -2.04 -16.88
CA ASN A 193 -5.02 -2.47 -18.24
C ASN A 193 -3.67 -1.87 -18.69
N LYS A 194 -2.82 -2.67 -19.36
CA LYS A 194 -1.49 -2.24 -19.84
C LYS A 194 -1.51 -0.91 -20.61
N GLU A 195 -2.61 -0.60 -21.27
CA GLU A 195 -2.84 0.64 -22.00
C GLU A 195 -3.11 1.82 -21.04
N ARG A 196 -3.85 1.61 -19.95
CA ARG A 196 -4.13 2.63 -18.92
C ARG A 196 -2.91 2.98 -18.06
N LEU A 197 -1.98 2.06 -17.85
CA LEU A 197 -0.79 2.31 -17.01
C LEU A 197 0.22 3.26 -17.64
N GLN A 198 0.22 3.40 -18.96
CA GLN A 198 1.03 4.42 -19.63
C GLN A 198 0.48 5.83 -19.43
N GLU A 199 -0.78 5.94 -19.04
CA GLU A 199 -1.51 7.19 -18.78
C GLU A 199 -1.59 7.53 -17.28
N PHE A 200 -1.35 6.57 -16.38
CA PHE A 200 -1.35 6.81 -14.93
C PHE A 200 -0.12 7.59 -14.51
N LYS A 201 -0.27 8.88 -14.33
CA LYS A 201 0.66 9.68 -13.56
C LYS A 201 0.22 9.66 -12.10
N PHE A 202 1.15 9.31 -11.20
CA PHE A 202 0.93 9.47 -9.78
C PHE A 202 0.78 10.95 -9.47
N ILE A 203 -0.39 11.36 -9.01
CA ILE A 203 -0.62 12.73 -8.56
C ILE A 203 -0.28 12.76 -7.06
N ASP A 204 0.78 13.46 -6.71
CA ASP A 204 1.18 13.64 -5.30
C ASP A 204 0.31 14.73 -4.65
N LEU A 205 -0.78 14.31 -4.00
CA LEU A 205 -1.68 15.19 -3.29
C LEU A 205 -1.02 15.79 -2.05
N GLY A 206 -1.28 17.08 -1.81
CA GLY A 206 -1.02 17.74 -0.54
C GLY A 206 -2.30 17.98 0.26
N LEU A 207 -2.23 17.91 1.59
CA LEU A 207 -3.33 18.26 2.48
C LEU A 207 -2.84 19.08 3.67
N VAL A 208 -3.49 20.21 3.90
CA VAL A 208 -3.27 21.05 5.08
C VAL A 208 -4.62 21.39 5.70
N TYR A 209 -4.72 21.27 7.03
CA TYR A 209 -5.89 21.76 7.77
C TYR A 209 -5.59 23.08 8.45
N ASP A 210 -6.32 24.12 8.08
CA ASP A 210 -6.27 25.42 8.74
C ASP A 210 -7.29 25.44 9.89
N LYS A 211 -6.77 25.50 11.12
CA LYS A 211 -7.59 25.48 12.34
C LYS A 211 -8.41 26.76 12.53
N ALA A 212 -7.90 27.90 12.07
CA ALA A 212 -8.58 29.17 12.22
C ALA A 212 -9.71 29.31 11.21
N ALA A 213 -9.47 28.89 9.98
CA ALA A 213 -10.46 28.86 8.92
C ALA A 213 -11.41 27.66 9.00
N ARG A 214 -11.09 26.62 9.78
CA ARG A 214 -11.80 25.33 9.84
C ARG A 214 -11.94 24.71 8.45
N THR A 215 -10.86 24.68 7.69
CA THR A 215 -10.87 24.34 6.27
C THR A 215 -9.72 23.41 5.95
N PHE A 216 -10.01 22.34 5.23
CA PHE A 216 -9.00 21.55 4.54
C PHE A 216 -8.62 22.25 3.23
N PHE A 217 -7.33 22.34 2.98
CA PHE A 217 -6.78 22.73 1.69
C PHE A 217 -6.11 21.53 1.06
N VAL A 218 -6.63 21.11 -0.10
CA VAL A 218 -6.04 20.07 -0.93
C VAL A 218 -5.27 20.72 -2.06
N THR A 219 -4.02 20.32 -2.26
CA THR A 219 -3.22 20.72 -3.41
C THR A 219 -3.07 19.56 -4.40
N VAL A 220 -3.24 19.86 -5.68
CA VAL A 220 -3.16 18.92 -6.79
C VAL A 220 -2.17 19.49 -7.81
N PRO A 221 -1.02 18.83 -8.10
CA PRO A 221 -0.08 19.28 -9.12
C PRO A 221 -0.72 19.33 -10.51
N VAL A 222 -0.46 20.39 -11.25
CA VAL A 222 -1.05 20.63 -12.59
C VAL A 222 -0.59 19.59 -13.61
N GLU A 223 0.64 19.09 -13.49
CA GLU A 223 1.25 18.16 -14.45
C GLU A 223 0.66 16.73 -14.38
N GLY A 224 -0.25 16.46 -13.45
CA GLY A 224 -0.71 15.11 -13.11
C GLY A 224 -1.92 14.62 -13.91
N PHE A 225 -2.64 15.45 -14.65
CA PHE A 225 -3.91 15.10 -15.29
C PHE A 225 -4.14 15.88 -16.59
N THR A 226 -5.20 15.49 -17.35
CA THR A 226 -5.58 16.14 -18.59
C THR A 226 -6.81 17.02 -18.39
N PHE A 227 -6.96 17.97 -19.29
CA PHE A 227 -8.11 18.88 -19.36
C PHE A 227 -8.90 18.60 -20.64
N TYR A 228 -10.18 18.86 -20.63
CA TYR A 228 -10.96 19.05 -21.87
C TYR A 228 -11.12 20.53 -22.17
N GLU A 229 -11.23 20.86 -23.45
CA GLU A 229 -11.41 22.25 -23.89
C GLU A 229 -12.87 22.48 -24.22
N GLU A 230 -13.45 23.52 -23.63
CA GLU A 230 -14.81 23.97 -23.94
C GLU A 230 -14.85 25.49 -23.94
N GLU A 231 -15.42 26.08 -24.98
CA GLU A 231 -15.53 27.54 -25.18
C GLU A 231 -14.18 28.32 -25.08
N GLY A 232 -13.04 27.66 -25.34
CA GLY A 232 -11.71 28.25 -25.29
C GLY A 232 -11.08 28.25 -23.89
N GLU A 233 -11.68 27.57 -22.93
CA GLU A 233 -11.13 27.33 -21.59
C GLU A 233 -10.83 25.86 -21.40
N LEU A 234 -9.78 25.59 -20.63
CA LEU A 234 -9.42 24.25 -20.16
C LEU A 234 -10.25 23.92 -18.92
N GLN A 235 -10.96 22.80 -18.97
CA GLN A 235 -11.89 22.41 -17.92
C GLN A 235 -11.52 21.05 -17.33
N ALA A 236 -11.78 20.86 -16.03
CA ALA A 236 -11.68 19.60 -15.33
C ALA A 236 -12.63 19.55 -14.13
N ASP A 237 -13.20 18.37 -13.86
CA ASP A 237 -14.00 18.12 -12.68
C ASP A 237 -13.22 17.30 -11.66
N PHE A 238 -13.22 17.75 -10.41
CA PHE A 238 -12.56 17.09 -9.30
C PHE A 238 -13.60 16.62 -8.30
N VAL A 239 -13.65 15.32 -8.04
CA VAL A 239 -14.47 14.74 -6.98
C VAL A 239 -13.57 14.31 -5.84
N PHE A 240 -13.64 15.04 -4.73
CA PHE A 240 -12.88 14.76 -3.51
C PHE A 240 -13.72 13.93 -2.56
N THR A 241 -13.21 12.79 -2.14
CA THR A 241 -13.81 11.97 -1.08
C THR A 241 -12.89 11.95 0.13
N PHE A 242 -13.42 12.33 1.29
CA PHE A 242 -12.70 12.33 2.55
C PHE A 242 -13.28 11.27 3.46
N MET A 243 -12.40 10.42 4.02
CA MET A 243 -12.75 9.55 5.13
C MET A 243 -11.86 9.88 6.32
N LEU A 244 -12.48 10.17 7.45
CA LEU A 244 -11.81 10.58 8.68
C LEU A 244 -11.84 9.45 9.70
N TYR A 245 -10.69 9.10 10.23
CA TYR A 245 -10.54 8.11 11.29
C TYR A 245 -9.77 8.72 12.45
N LEU A 246 -10.21 8.47 13.70
CA LEU A 246 -9.36 8.75 14.87
C LEU A 246 -8.20 7.76 14.91
N GLN A 247 -7.00 8.22 15.26
CA GLN A 247 -5.82 7.35 15.34
C GLN A 247 -5.95 6.20 16.36
N ASN A 248 -6.82 6.37 17.37
CA ASN A 248 -7.09 5.35 18.40
C ASN A 248 -8.57 4.99 18.47
N GLY A 249 -9.30 5.10 17.36
CA GLY A 249 -10.74 4.89 17.31
C GLY A 249 -11.23 4.57 15.91
N GLY A 250 -12.56 4.55 15.74
CA GLY A 250 -13.21 4.23 14.49
C GLY A 250 -13.28 5.36 13.48
N LYS A 251 -13.99 5.11 12.40
CA LYS A 251 -14.36 6.11 11.38
C LYS A 251 -15.24 7.18 12.05
N VAL A 252 -14.85 8.42 11.90
CA VAL A 252 -15.54 9.56 12.49
C VAL A 252 -16.56 10.12 11.53
N ASP A 253 -16.16 10.25 10.25
CA ASP A 253 -16.99 10.87 9.23
C ASP A 253 -16.51 10.51 7.83
N GLU A 254 -17.40 10.76 6.87
CA GLU A 254 -17.14 10.68 5.43
C GLU A 254 -17.93 11.76 4.73
N PHE A 255 -17.28 12.48 3.83
CA PHE A 255 -17.94 13.46 2.99
C PHE A 255 -17.32 13.55 1.60
N GLN A 256 -18.07 14.03 0.64
CA GLN A 256 -17.65 14.20 -0.73
C GLN A 256 -17.93 15.63 -1.20
N GLU A 257 -16.99 16.20 -1.94
CA GLU A 257 -17.09 17.53 -2.51
C GLU A 257 -16.68 17.50 -3.98
N THR A 258 -17.47 18.13 -4.83
CA THR A 258 -17.14 18.28 -6.25
C THR A 258 -16.71 19.71 -6.53
N ARG A 259 -15.66 19.88 -7.30
CA ARG A 259 -15.14 21.17 -7.77
C ARG A 259 -14.97 21.14 -9.27
N HIS A 260 -15.55 22.09 -9.93
CA HIS A 260 -15.34 22.35 -11.35
C HIS A 260 -14.28 23.42 -11.51
N LEU A 261 -13.31 23.19 -12.38
CA LEU A 261 -12.29 24.13 -12.77
C LEU A 261 -12.49 24.50 -14.23
N ALA A 262 -12.55 25.82 -14.51
CA ALA A 262 -12.42 26.38 -15.85
C ALA A 262 -11.31 27.43 -15.80
N ILE A 263 -10.29 27.29 -16.63
CA ILE A 263 -9.10 28.12 -16.59
C ILE A 263 -8.53 28.29 -18.02
N THR A 264 -8.00 29.45 -18.32
CA THR A 264 -7.29 29.65 -19.58
C THR A 264 -5.92 29.01 -19.59
N GLU A 265 -5.39 28.64 -20.76
CA GLU A 265 -4.06 28.08 -20.90
C GLU A 265 -2.98 29.04 -20.35
N GLU A 266 -3.16 30.37 -20.58
CA GLU A 266 -2.25 31.39 -20.07
C GLU A 266 -2.19 31.49 -18.54
N GLU A 267 -3.29 31.20 -17.86
CA GLU A 267 -3.36 31.16 -16.40
C GLU A 267 -2.80 29.85 -15.86
N LEU A 268 -3.13 28.73 -16.52
CA LEU A 268 -2.69 27.40 -16.11
C LEU A 268 -1.16 27.28 -16.10
N VAL A 269 -0.48 27.78 -17.15
CA VAL A 269 1.00 27.74 -17.27
C VAL A 269 1.71 28.48 -16.12
N LYS A 270 1.02 29.37 -15.41
CA LYS A 270 1.57 30.09 -14.25
C LYS A 270 1.44 29.37 -12.93
N LEU A 271 0.74 28.23 -12.92
CA LEU A 271 0.45 27.47 -11.73
C LEU A 271 1.25 26.16 -11.73
N ASP A 272 1.94 25.88 -10.62
CA ASP A 272 2.56 24.58 -10.37
C ASP A 272 1.55 23.60 -9.76
N GLU A 273 0.60 24.14 -8.97
CA GLU A 273 -0.43 23.36 -8.27
C GLU A 273 -1.78 24.08 -8.23
N LEU A 274 -2.84 23.31 -8.21
CA LEU A 274 -4.20 23.79 -7.94
C LEU A 274 -4.50 23.62 -6.46
N ARG A 275 -5.17 24.59 -5.85
CA ARG A 275 -5.54 24.55 -4.44
C ARG A 275 -7.06 24.64 -4.26
N PHE A 276 -7.61 23.62 -3.62
CA PHE A 276 -9.04 23.51 -3.33
C PHE A 276 -9.30 23.63 -1.84
N SER A 277 -10.36 24.34 -1.46
CA SER A 277 -10.76 24.51 -0.07
C SER A 277 -12.05 23.75 0.21
N MET A 278 -12.09 23.00 1.33
CA MET A 278 -13.26 22.28 1.83
C MET A 278 -13.47 22.65 3.29
N GLU A 279 -14.61 23.30 3.58
CA GLU A 279 -14.96 23.69 4.93
C GLU A 279 -15.32 22.45 5.75
N TYR A 280 -14.66 22.29 6.89
CA TYR A 280 -14.91 21.16 7.80
C TYR A 280 -14.49 21.52 9.22
N ASP A 281 -15.39 21.39 10.20
CA ASP A 281 -15.09 21.67 11.62
C ASP A 281 -14.50 20.42 12.31
N LEU A 282 -13.21 20.22 12.12
CA LEU A 282 -12.50 19.10 12.71
C LEU A 282 -12.37 19.28 14.24
N GLN A 283 -12.89 18.33 15.00
CA GLN A 283 -12.80 18.33 16.45
C GLN A 283 -11.35 18.07 16.93
N ARG A 284 -11.06 18.39 18.20
CA ARG A 284 -9.73 18.12 18.77
C ARG A 284 -9.41 16.64 18.74
N GLY A 285 -8.25 16.29 18.16
CA GLY A 285 -7.85 14.90 18.04
C GLY A 285 -6.64 14.67 17.15
N ARG A 286 -6.29 13.42 17.00
CA ARG A 286 -5.34 12.93 15.99
C ARG A 286 -6.10 12.07 14.99
N TYR A 287 -5.94 12.38 13.73
CA TYR A 287 -6.72 11.77 12.65
C TYR A 287 -5.82 11.17 11.58
N TYR A 288 -6.30 10.08 11.00
CA TYR A 288 -5.99 9.71 9.63
C TYR A 288 -7.08 10.31 8.74
N VAL A 289 -6.68 11.11 7.78
CA VAL A 289 -7.58 11.68 6.76
C VAL A 289 -7.21 11.04 5.44
N ASP A 290 -8.05 10.14 4.99
CA ASP A 290 -7.90 9.44 3.72
C ASP A 290 -8.61 10.25 2.64
N VAL A 291 -7.84 10.80 1.71
CA VAL A 291 -8.34 11.64 0.64
C VAL A 291 -8.20 10.91 -0.68
N THR A 292 -9.31 10.72 -1.36
CA THR A 292 -9.36 10.22 -2.73
C THR A 292 -9.80 11.35 -3.65
N VAL A 293 -9.14 11.52 -4.77
CA VAL A 293 -9.49 12.49 -5.81
C VAL A 293 -9.71 11.75 -7.12
N ASP A 294 -10.92 11.90 -7.68
CA ASP A 294 -11.28 11.43 -9.00
C ASP A 294 -11.31 12.66 -9.92
N ILE A 295 -10.56 12.65 -11.01
CA ILE A 295 -10.41 13.79 -11.92
C ILE A 295 -10.92 13.39 -13.29
N LYS A 296 -11.87 14.18 -13.82
CA LYS A 296 -12.40 13.97 -15.16
C LYS A 296 -11.91 15.07 -16.11
N PRO A 297 -11.61 14.75 -17.37
CA PRO A 297 -11.96 13.53 -18.11
C PRO A 297 -11.02 12.34 -17.89
N ASP A 298 -9.96 12.49 -17.08
CA ASP A 298 -9.04 11.38 -16.85
C ASP A 298 -9.75 10.19 -16.20
N VAL A 299 -9.29 9.01 -16.53
CA VAL A 299 -9.76 7.80 -15.89
C VAL A 299 -8.74 7.40 -14.84
N GLY A 300 -9.08 7.58 -13.59
CA GLY A 300 -8.24 7.16 -12.47
C GLY A 300 -8.47 7.97 -11.21
N LYS A 301 -8.35 7.27 -10.09
CA LYS A 301 -8.45 7.88 -8.76
C LYS A 301 -7.07 7.94 -8.17
N THR A 302 -6.69 9.10 -7.66
CA THR A 302 -5.50 9.20 -6.82
C THR A 302 -5.92 9.25 -5.36
N ARG A 303 -5.13 8.64 -4.47
CA ARG A 303 -5.45 8.50 -3.06
C ARG A 303 -4.21 8.69 -2.21
N LYS A 304 -4.38 9.41 -1.09
CA LYS A 304 -3.33 9.56 -0.08
C LYS A 304 -3.93 9.69 1.32
N ILE A 305 -3.29 9.06 2.30
CA ILE A 305 -3.67 9.16 3.70
C ILE A 305 -2.73 10.15 4.40
N PHE A 306 -3.31 11.06 5.15
CA PHE A 306 -2.60 12.11 5.88
C PHE A 306 -2.82 11.97 7.38
N LYS A 307 -1.77 12.24 8.16
CA LYS A 307 -1.85 12.30 9.62
C LYS A 307 -2.03 13.75 10.05
N ILE A 308 -3.19 14.06 10.61
CA ILE A 308 -3.54 15.42 11.04
C ILE A 308 -3.74 15.46 12.55
N ARG A 309 -3.22 16.52 13.16
CA ARG A 309 -3.43 16.82 14.58
C ARG A 309 -4.14 18.17 14.73
N GLN A 310 -5.37 18.11 15.24
CA GLN A 310 -6.18 19.27 15.58
C GLN A 310 -5.93 19.71 17.05
#